data_98a268b23757f44f72b4639f8ed3eca6
#
_entry.id   98a268b23757f44f72b4639f8ed3eca6
#
_cell.length_a   1.000
_cell.length_b   1.000
_cell.length_c   1.000
_cell.angle_alpha   90.00
_cell.angle_beta   90.00
_cell.angle_gamma   90.00
#
_symmetry.space_group_name_H-M   'P 1'
#
loop_
_entity.id
_entity.type
_entity.pdbx_description
1 polymer ?
#
loop_
_entity_poly.entity_id
_entity_poly.type
_entity_poly.pdbx_seq_one_letter_code
_entity_poly.pdbx_strand_id
1 'polypeptide(L)'
;MTEELRRACRESGQKVPETPGELAYTVYRSLAEDYAATVKELSELTGIEYSTITIVGGGSANQYLNELCAEASGLLVTAGPMEGTALGNLMVQAMADGTFGTLEEARAAIRKSFDIKEVQPR
;
A
#
# COMPACT_ATOMS: atom_id res chain seq x y z
N MET A 1 16.93 16.67 -1.46
CA MET A 1 15.60 16.09 -1.71
C MET A 1 14.56 17.12 -2.16
N THR A 2 14.19 18.15 -1.38
CA THR A 2 13.16 19.15 -1.76
C THR A 2 13.47 19.89 -3.07
N GLU A 3 14.69 20.39 -3.25
CA GLU A 3 15.10 21.07 -4.48
C GLU A 3 15.19 20.15 -5.70
N GLU A 4 15.55 18.90 -5.49
CA GLU A 4 15.58 17.88 -6.56
C GLU A 4 14.17 17.56 -7.05
N LEU A 5 13.19 17.45 -6.12
CA LEU A 5 11.79 17.26 -6.47
C LEU A 5 11.25 18.45 -7.27
N ARG A 6 11.52 19.67 -6.81
CA ARG A 6 11.15 20.88 -7.54
C ARG A 6 11.78 20.96 -8.93
N ARG A 7 13.05 20.55 -9.03
CA ARG A 7 13.75 20.49 -10.31
C ARG A 7 13.09 19.51 -11.24
N ALA A 8 12.81 18.29 -10.76
CA ALA A 8 12.15 17.25 -11.54
C ALA A 8 10.77 17.69 -12.05
N CYS A 9 9.98 18.38 -11.21
CA CYS A 9 8.70 18.96 -11.62
C CYS A 9 8.88 20.02 -12.71
N ARG A 10 9.89 20.91 -12.62
CA ARG A 10 10.19 21.90 -13.66
C ARG A 10 10.57 21.24 -14.98
N GLU A 11 11.48 20.26 -14.93
CA GLU A 11 12.00 19.54 -16.11
C GLU A 11 10.90 18.74 -16.83
N SER A 12 9.93 18.20 -16.07
CA SER A 12 8.79 17.46 -16.61
C SER A 12 7.59 18.34 -16.99
N GLY A 13 7.68 19.66 -16.82
CA GLY A 13 6.57 20.58 -17.12
C GLY A 13 5.40 20.51 -16.15
N GLN A 14 5.59 19.93 -14.98
CA GLN A 14 4.57 19.84 -13.93
C GLN A 14 4.58 21.11 -13.05
N LYS A 15 3.46 21.33 -12.33
CA LYS A 15 3.41 22.39 -11.33
C LYS A 15 4.49 22.17 -10.27
N VAL A 16 5.31 23.19 -10.04
CA VAL A 16 6.36 23.13 -9.02
C VAL A 16 5.75 23.32 -7.64
N PRO A 17 5.93 22.38 -6.71
CA PRO A 17 5.38 22.50 -5.36
C PRO A 17 6.13 23.59 -4.57
N GLU A 18 5.38 24.52 -3.98
CA GLU A 18 5.92 25.67 -3.24
C GLU A 18 5.86 25.44 -1.73
N THR A 19 4.74 24.88 -1.25
CA THR A 19 4.49 24.64 0.18
C THR A 19 4.88 23.21 0.61
N PRO A 20 5.13 22.99 1.91
CA PRO A 20 5.33 21.63 2.43
C PRO A 20 4.18 20.66 2.12
N GLY A 21 2.94 21.16 2.13
CA GLY A 21 1.77 20.36 1.78
C GLY A 21 1.75 19.94 0.31
N GLU A 22 2.10 20.83 -0.61
CA GLU A 22 2.22 20.51 -2.03
C GLU A 22 3.37 19.54 -2.31
N LEU A 23 4.49 19.67 -1.58
CA LEU A 23 5.60 18.72 -1.65
C LEU A 23 5.15 17.31 -1.21
N ALA A 24 4.48 17.21 -0.07
CA ALA A 24 3.95 15.94 0.43
C ALA A 24 2.93 15.34 -0.54
N TYR A 25 2.01 16.16 -1.05
CA TYR A 25 1.04 15.72 -2.06
C TYR A 25 1.72 15.16 -3.32
N THR A 26 2.73 15.87 -3.84
CA THR A 26 3.47 15.42 -5.03
C THR A 26 4.11 14.06 -4.82
N VAL A 27 4.74 13.84 -3.65
CA VAL A 27 5.35 12.56 -3.29
C VAL A 27 4.29 11.46 -3.19
N TYR A 28 3.21 11.68 -2.44
CA TYR A 28 2.16 10.68 -2.25
C TYR A 28 1.44 10.33 -3.55
N ARG A 29 1.17 11.34 -4.38
CA ARG A 29 0.55 11.12 -5.69
C ARG A 29 1.46 10.29 -6.60
N SER A 30 2.75 10.62 -6.65
CA SER A 30 3.72 9.85 -7.44
C SER A 30 3.84 8.39 -6.96
N LEU A 31 3.85 8.15 -5.66
CA LEU A 31 3.85 6.80 -5.10
C LEU A 31 2.58 6.02 -5.47
N ALA A 32 1.43 6.66 -5.36
CA ALA A 32 0.14 6.03 -5.70
C ALA A 32 0.07 5.65 -7.19
N GLU A 33 0.54 6.53 -8.07
CA GLU A 33 0.62 6.27 -9.51
C GLU A 33 1.62 5.16 -9.85
N ASP A 34 2.76 5.11 -9.17
CA ASP A 34 3.76 4.04 -9.32
C ASP A 34 3.20 2.68 -8.88
N TYR A 35 2.46 2.63 -7.76
CA TYR A 35 1.78 1.40 -7.34
C TYR A 35 0.74 0.94 -8.36
N ALA A 36 -0.05 1.86 -8.90
CA ALA A 36 -1.03 1.55 -9.94
C ALA A 36 -0.36 1.01 -11.22
N ALA A 37 0.72 1.65 -11.67
CA ALA A 37 1.50 1.20 -12.82
C ALA A 37 2.10 -0.19 -12.58
N THR A 38 2.69 -0.41 -11.40
CA THR A 38 3.28 -1.71 -11.02
C THR A 38 2.25 -2.84 -11.04
N VAL A 39 1.05 -2.62 -10.50
CA VAL A 39 -0.01 -3.65 -10.56
C VAL A 39 -0.43 -3.96 -11.98
N LYS A 40 -0.52 -2.94 -12.84
CA LYS A 40 -0.83 -3.12 -14.25
C LYS A 40 0.26 -3.95 -14.97
N GLU A 41 1.53 -3.62 -14.76
CA GLU A 41 2.66 -4.38 -15.30
C GLU A 41 2.66 -5.84 -14.82
N LEU A 42 2.38 -6.07 -13.52
CA LEU A 42 2.24 -7.41 -12.97
C LEU A 42 1.10 -8.19 -13.62
N SER A 43 -0.04 -7.55 -13.85
CA SER A 43 -1.17 -8.17 -14.53
C SER A 43 -0.82 -8.57 -15.97
N GLU A 44 -0.11 -7.71 -16.70
CA GLU A 44 0.36 -8.00 -18.06
C GLU A 44 1.37 -9.15 -18.09
N LEU A 45 2.30 -9.19 -17.13
CA LEU A 45 3.34 -10.23 -17.06
C LEU A 45 2.80 -11.59 -16.62
N THR A 46 1.85 -11.61 -15.69
CA THR A 46 1.34 -12.86 -15.10
C THR A 46 0.07 -13.38 -15.77
N GLY A 47 -0.63 -12.53 -16.50
CA GLY A 47 -1.97 -12.82 -17.03
C GLY A 47 -3.06 -12.89 -15.95
N ILE A 48 -2.78 -12.40 -14.72
CA ILE A 48 -3.70 -12.40 -13.60
C ILE A 48 -4.27 -11.00 -13.41
N GLU A 49 -5.59 -10.88 -13.33
CA GLU A 49 -6.24 -9.63 -12.94
C GLU A 49 -6.26 -9.53 -11.40
N TYR A 50 -5.54 -8.54 -10.87
CA TYR A 50 -5.54 -8.24 -9.45
C TYR A 50 -6.72 -7.31 -9.10
N SER A 51 -7.42 -7.62 -8.02
CA SER A 51 -8.57 -6.84 -7.54
C SER A 51 -8.27 -6.03 -6.28
N THR A 52 -7.14 -6.28 -5.65
CA THR A 52 -6.81 -5.70 -4.35
C THR A 52 -5.33 -5.41 -4.23
N ILE A 53 -5.00 -4.26 -3.62
CA ILE A 53 -3.66 -3.91 -3.16
C ILE A 53 -3.64 -4.00 -1.65
N THR A 54 -2.71 -4.77 -1.08
CA THR A 54 -2.54 -4.87 0.37
C THR A 54 -1.32 -4.09 0.82
N ILE A 55 -1.53 -3.08 1.66
CA ILE A 55 -0.46 -2.25 2.23
C ILE A 55 -0.28 -2.66 3.70
N VAL A 56 0.92 -3.12 4.05
CA VAL A 56 1.28 -3.54 5.41
C VAL A 56 2.45 -2.73 5.94
N GLY A 57 2.68 -2.80 7.24
CA GLY A 57 3.75 -2.06 7.90
C GLY A 57 3.37 -0.60 8.16
N GLY A 58 4.35 0.25 8.50
CA GLY A 58 4.13 1.65 8.88
C GLY A 58 3.40 2.49 7.84
N GLY A 59 3.59 2.20 6.56
CA GLY A 59 2.89 2.88 5.46
C GLY A 59 1.36 2.72 5.50
N SER A 60 0.87 1.60 6.03
CA SER A 60 -0.57 1.34 6.13
C SER A 60 -1.33 2.33 7.03
N ALA A 61 -0.63 3.02 7.93
CA ALA A 61 -1.22 4.05 8.79
C ALA A 61 -1.53 5.37 8.05
N ASN A 62 -0.95 5.58 6.87
CA ASN A 62 -1.18 6.79 6.10
C ASN A 62 -2.46 6.69 5.26
N GLN A 63 -3.58 7.08 5.88
CA GLN A 63 -4.89 7.01 5.24
C GLN A 63 -4.95 7.78 3.91
N TYR A 64 -4.31 8.96 3.85
CA TYR A 64 -4.32 9.78 2.63
C TYR A 64 -3.60 9.10 1.46
N LEU A 65 -2.45 8.47 1.71
CA LEU A 65 -1.77 7.67 0.68
C LEU A 65 -2.60 6.46 0.24
N ASN A 66 -3.26 5.80 1.19
CA ASN A 66 -4.14 4.66 0.89
C ASN A 66 -5.32 5.06 -0.01
N GLU A 67 -5.92 6.24 0.25
CA GLU A 67 -7.00 6.81 -0.59
C GLU A 67 -6.50 7.15 -2.00
N LEU A 68 -5.34 7.80 -2.12
CA LEU A 68 -4.72 8.08 -3.41
C LEU A 68 -4.35 6.80 -4.19
N CYS A 69 -3.90 5.77 -3.48
CA CYS A 69 -3.58 4.47 -4.08
C CYS A 69 -4.85 3.80 -4.64
N ALA A 70 -5.94 3.78 -3.89
CA ALA A 70 -7.22 3.24 -4.36
C ALA A 70 -7.75 4.03 -5.57
N GLU A 71 -7.68 5.37 -5.52
CA GLU A 71 -8.09 6.24 -6.63
C GLU A 71 -7.26 6.00 -7.89
N ALA A 72 -5.93 5.96 -7.77
CA ALA A 72 -5.02 5.82 -8.91
C ALA A 72 -5.10 4.43 -9.56
N SER A 73 -5.25 3.38 -8.75
CA SER A 73 -5.29 2.00 -9.24
C SER A 73 -6.68 1.53 -9.68
N GLY A 74 -7.74 2.15 -9.15
CA GLY A 74 -9.11 1.66 -9.32
C GLY A 74 -9.40 0.37 -8.55
N LEU A 75 -8.53 -0.04 -7.62
CA LEU A 75 -8.60 -1.29 -6.88
C LEU A 75 -8.95 -1.05 -5.41
N LEU A 76 -9.50 -2.09 -4.77
CA LEU A 76 -9.65 -2.11 -3.32
C LEU A 76 -8.26 -2.06 -2.67
N VAL A 77 -8.06 -1.13 -1.74
CA VAL A 77 -6.86 -1.11 -0.90
C VAL A 77 -7.19 -1.62 0.49
N THR A 78 -6.47 -2.65 0.94
CA THR A 78 -6.52 -3.11 2.33
C THR A 78 -5.26 -2.63 3.06
N ALA A 79 -5.43 -1.88 4.14
CA ALA A 79 -4.34 -1.24 4.87
C ALA A 79 -4.23 -1.79 6.30
N GLY A 80 -3.10 -2.40 6.61
CA GLY A 80 -2.79 -3.05 7.89
C GLY A 80 -2.56 -4.55 7.75
N PRO A 81 -2.07 -5.17 8.82
CA PRO A 81 -1.68 -4.55 10.09
C PRO A 81 -0.36 -3.77 9.98
N MET A 82 -0.15 -2.79 10.89
CA MET A 82 1.09 -1.99 10.92
C MET A 82 2.34 -2.86 11.16
N GLU A 83 2.23 -3.83 12.04
CA GLU A 83 3.30 -4.75 12.42
C GLU A 83 3.28 -6.06 11.59
N GLY A 84 2.99 -5.94 10.30
CA GLY A 84 2.80 -7.11 9.41
C GLY A 84 3.97 -8.10 9.42
N THR A 85 5.21 -7.62 9.44
CA THR A 85 6.41 -8.46 9.48
C THR A 85 6.52 -9.25 10.80
N ALA A 86 6.34 -8.59 11.93
CA ALA A 86 6.40 -9.23 13.24
C ALA A 86 5.26 -10.25 13.42
N LEU A 87 4.05 -9.88 12.99
CA LEU A 87 2.89 -10.77 13.02
C LEU A 87 3.06 -11.98 12.09
N GLY A 88 3.59 -11.80 10.90
CA GLY A 88 3.89 -12.89 9.99
C GLY A 88 4.87 -13.88 10.59
N ASN A 89 5.94 -13.40 11.22
CA ASN A 89 6.91 -14.25 11.92
C ASN A 89 6.26 -15.02 13.10
N LEU A 90 5.45 -14.34 13.91
CA LEU A 90 4.71 -14.97 15.01
C LEU A 90 3.76 -16.05 14.51
N MET A 91 3.03 -15.80 13.41
CA MET A 91 2.09 -16.76 12.83
C MET A 91 2.79 -18.00 12.31
N VAL A 92 3.97 -17.86 11.68
CA VAL A 92 4.76 -19.02 11.22
C VAL A 92 5.20 -19.87 12.42
N GLN A 93 5.62 -19.27 13.53
CA GLN A 93 5.96 -20.01 14.74
C GLN A 93 4.72 -20.71 15.35
N ALA A 94 3.59 -20.03 15.41
CA ALA A 94 2.34 -20.63 15.90
C ALA A 94 1.82 -21.77 15.01
N MET A 95 2.05 -21.70 13.70
CA MET A 95 1.78 -22.83 12.79
C MET A 95 2.73 -24.01 13.05
N ALA A 96 4.02 -23.72 13.28
CA ALA A 96 5.00 -24.75 13.60
C ALA A 96 4.72 -25.45 14.94
N ASP A 97 4.16 -24.71 15.90
CA ASP A 97 3.72 -25.25 17.21
C ASP A 97 2.37 -25.99 17.13
N GLY A 98 1.67 -25.93 16.00
CA GLY A 98 0.38 -26.56 15.80
C GLY A 98 -0.83 -25.77 16.32
N THR A 99 -0.64 -24.51 16.72
CA THR A 99 -1.74 -23.61 17.12
C THR A 99 -2.68 -23.31 15.95
N PHE A 100 -2.13 -23.16 14.74
CA PHE A 100 -2.89 -23.02 13.49
C PHE A 100 -2.50 -24.15 12.54
N GLY A 101 -3.50 -24.85 12.00
CA GLY A 101 -3.28 -25.93 11.03
C GLY A 101 -3.02 -25.44 9.62
N THR A 102 -3.54 -24.25 9.27
CA THR A 102 -3.44 -23.70 7.92
C THR A 102 -3.08 -22.20 7.93
N LEU A 103 -2.56 -21.73 6.80
CA LEU A 103 -2.28 -20.31 6.60
C LEU A 103 -3.58 -19.46 6.64
N GLU A 104 -4.68 -20.02 6.16
CA GLU A 104 -6.01 -19.38 6.17
C GLU A 104 -6.49 -19.15 7.61
N GLU A 105 -6.31 -20.10 8.51
CA GLU A 105 -6.64 -19.95 9.93
C GLU A 105 -5.82 -18.86 10.59
N ALA A 106 -4.51 -18.82 10.34
CA ALA A 106 -3.60 -17.79 10.85
C ALA A 106 -3.99 -16.39 10.32
N ARG A 107 -4.29 -16.26 9.02
CA ARG A 107 -4.76 -15.00 8.43
C ARG A 107 -6.12 -14.56 8.99
N ALA A 108 -7.03 -15.49 9.22
CA ALA A 108 -8.33 -15.20 9.83
C ALA A 108 -8.18 -14.69 11.26
N ALA A 109 -7.25 -15.25 12.04
CA ALA A 109 -6.92 -14.77 13.37
C ALA A 109 -6.37 -13.33 13.34
N ILE A 110 -5.47 -13.01 12.42
CA ILE A 110 -4.97 -11.64 12.24
C ILE A 110 -6.11 -10.68 11.93
N ARG A 111 -6.97 -11.00 10.97
CA ARG A 111 -8.11 -10.14 10.60
C ARG A 111 -9.08 -9.89 11.73
N LYS A 112 -9.24 -10.83 12.66
CA LYS A 112 -10.10 -10.68 13.84
C LYS A 112 -9.44 -9.89 14.97
N SER A 113 -8.11 -9.90 15.05
CA SER A 113 -7.35 -9.35 16.15
C SER A 113 -6.82 -7.93 15.89
N PHE A 114 -6.69 -7.55 14.64
CA PHE A 114 -6.11 -6.27 14.24
C PHE A 114 -7.05 -5.50 13.32
N ASP A 115 -6.99 -4.18 13.45
CA ASP A 115 -7.77 -3.27 12.60
C ASP A 115 -7.13 -3.24 11.19
N ILE A 116 -7.82 -3.80 10.21
CA ILE A 116 -7.47 -3.75 8.80
C ILE A 116 -8.51 -2.88 8.11
N LYS A 117 -8.07 -1.75 7.60
CA LYS A 117 -8.94 -0.79 6.92
C LYS A 117 -9.09 -1.15 5.45
N GLU A 118 -10.30 -1.01 4.95
CA GLU A 118 -10.60 -1.16 3.52
C GLU A 118 -10.91 0.22 2.93
N VAL A 119 -10.25 0.56 1.84
CA VAL A 119 -10.43 1.80 1.10
C VAL A 119 -10.87 1.47 -0.31
N GLN A 120 -12.11 1.84 -0.63
CA GLN A 120 -12.68 1.65 -1.96
C GLN A 120 -12.20 2.75 -2.91
N PRO A 121 -11.98 2.46 -4.20
CA PRO A 121 -11.77 3.48 -5.21
C PRO A 121 -13.03 4.36 -5.31
N ARG A 122 -12.82 5.66 -5.49
CA ARG A 122 -13.92 6.63 -5.68
C ARG A 122 -14.27 6.77 -7.15
#